data_c1aec6c78ad07e36fcfeeb307b9aedc3
#
_entry.id   c1aec6c78ad07e36fcfeeb307b9aedc3
#
_cell.length_a   1.000
_cell.length_b   1.000
_cell.length_c   1.000
_cell.angle_alpha   90.00
_cell.angle_beta   90.00
_cell.angle_gamma   90.00
#
_symmetry.space_group_name_H-M   'P 1'
#
loop_
_entity.id
_entity.type
_entity.pdbx_description
1 polymer ?
#
loop_
_entity_poly.entity_id
_entity_poly.type
_entity_poly.pdbx_seq_one_letter_code
_entity_poly.pdbx_strand_id
1 'polypeptide(L)'
;MNLSRSFVLLGMVAMLQACAVAPTAKPIQVESSSTLQQQHLQQISAIQQFSIKGRIGVQSEGKGFSGGLTWQHDSLNDDISLYSPLGGQVASIKKNPEKVTLEDGKGNNISAIDVETLTQTTLGWRLPLTGLADWSLGRPASSAIQASTWDEQGHL
;
A
#
# COMPACT_ATOMS: atom_id res chain seq x y z
N MET A 1 15.53 -9.23 61.27
CA MET A 1 15.66 -7.85 60.77
C MET A 1 15.74 -7.88 59.26
N ASN A 2 14.78 -8.55 58.56
CA ASN A 2 14.73 -8.69 57.10
C ASN A 2 13.30 -8.65 56.51
N LEU A 3 12.27 -8.36 57.34
CA LEU A 3 10.88 -8.31 56.87
C LEU A 3 10.59 -7.04 56.02
N SER A 4 11.25 -5.93 56.33
CA SER A 4 11.02 -4.65 55.60
C SER A 4 11.52 -4.65 54.15
N ARG A 5 12.61 -5.37 53.87
CA ARG A 5 13.18 -5.46 52.50
C ARG A 5 12.36 -6.37 51.55
N SER A 6 11.70 -7.38 52.11
CA SER A 6 10.84 -8.28 51.32
C SER A 6 9.52 -7.62 50.90
N PHE A 7 8.98 -6.71 51.72
CA PHE A 7 7.76 -5.97 51.37
C PHE A 7 7.98 -4.93 50.27
N VAL A 8 9.17 -4.31 50.24
CA VAL A 8 9.51 -3.33 49.19
C VAL A 8 9.72 -4.02 47.83
N LEU A 9 10.32 -5.22 47.81
CA LEU A 9 10.51 -6.01 46.60
C LEU A 9 9.18 -6.54 46.02
N LEU A 10 8.23 -6.92 46.89
CA LEU A 10 6.91 -7.40 46.46
C LEU A 10 6.04 -6.29 45.88
N GLY A 11 6.18 -5.04 46.38
CA GLY A 11 5.47 -3.87 45.86
C GLY A 11 5.96 -3.40 44.48
N MET A 12 7.21 -3.65 44.12
CA MET A 12 7.80 -3.20 42.86
C MET A 12 7.46 -4.10 41.66
N VAL A 13 7.12 -5.37 41.93
CA VAL A 13 6.69 -6.32 40.88
C VAL A 13 5.24 -6.12 40.45
N ALA A 14 4.40 -5.50 41.28
CA ALA A 14 2.98 -5.27 40.99
C ALA A 14 2.73 -4.12 40.00
N MET A 15 3.72 -3.27 39.71
CA MET A 15 3.58 -2.10 38.84
C MET A 15 3.84 -2.38 37.34
N LEU A 16 4.20 -3.61 36.96
CA LEU A 16 4.52 -3.96 35.55
C LEU A 16 3.36 -4.57 34.77
N GLN A 17 2.16 -4.63 35.32
CA GLN A 17 0.99 -5.24 34.66
C GLN A 17 0.12 -4.24 33.89
N ALA A 18 0.55 -2.99 33.68
CA ALA A 18 -0.29 -1.92 33.13
C ALA A 18 -0.16 -1.71 31.61
N CYS A 19 0.40 -2.66 30.87
CA CYS A 19 0.48 -2.55 29.40
C CYS A 19 0.01 -3.84 28.75
N ALA A 20 -1.28 -4.00 28.50
CA ALA A 20 -1.85 -4.74 27.38
C ALA A 20 -3.37 -4.90 27.48
N VAL A 21 -4.11 -3.84 27.26
CA VAL A 21 -5.46 -3.98 26.69
C VAL A 21 -5.51 -3.03 25.51
N ALA A 22 -5.09 -3.53 24.37
CA ALA A 22 -5.50 -2.91 23.10
C ALA A 22 -7.03 -3.06 23.03
N PRO A 23 -7.79 -1.96 22.91
CA PRO A 23 -9.21 -2.08 22.66
C PRO A 23 -9.38 -2.79 21.32
N THR A 24 -9.91 -3.99 21.36
CA THR A 24 -10.42 -4.66 20.16
C THR A 24 -11.62 -3.83 19.71
N ALA A 25 -11.40 -2.91 18.81
CA ALA A 25 -12.48 -2.21 18.15
C ALA A 25 -13.33 -3.27 17.45
N LYS A 26 -14.51 -3.56 17.99
CA LYS A 26 -15.51 -4.34 17.28
C LYS A 26 -15.82 -3.59 15.99
N PRO A 27 -15.81 -4.25 14.83
CA PRO A 27 -16.30 -3.62 13.61
C PRO A 27 -17.76 -3.22 13.85
N ILE A 28 -18.00 -1.92 13.83
CA ILE A 28 -19.37 -1.38 13.87
C ILE A 28 -19.95 -1.69 12.49
N GLN A 29 -20.81 -2.68 12.42
CA GLN A 29 -21.59 -2.93 11.22
C GLN A 29 -22.72 -1.88 11.16
N VAL A 30 -22.49 -0.82 10.41
CA VAL A 30 -23.47 0.22 10.18
C VAL A 30 -24.21 -0.13 8.88
N GLU A 31 -25.43 -0.65 8.99
CA GLU A 31 -26.28 -0.97 7.83
C GLU A 31 -26.66 0.26 6.98
N SER A 32 -26.43 1.48 7.47
CA SER A 32 -26.66 2.73 6.72
C SER A 32 -25.57 3.08 5.72
N SER A 33 -24.46 2.35 5.69
CA SER A 33 -23.32 2.65 4.82
C SER A 33 -23.51 2.25 3.35
N SER A 34 -24.48 1.38 3.03
CA SER A 34 -24.60 0.83 1.68
C SER A 34 -24.93 1.90 0.62
N THR A 35 -25.75 2.89 0.95
CA THR A 35 -26.10 3.97 0.02
C THR A 35 -24.95 4.95 -0.16
N LEU A 36 -24.30 5.35 0.92
CA LEU A 36 -23.13 6.25 0.86
C LEU A 36 -21.96 5.56 0.17
N GLN A 37 -21.72 4.30 0.47
CA GLN A 37 -20.73 3.48 -0.23
C GLN A 37 -21.00 3.43 -1.75
N GLN A 38 -22.22 3.17 -2.16
CA GLN A 38 -22.59 3.13 -3.58
C GLN A 38 -22.38 4.49 -4.24
N GLN A 39 -22.80 5.58 -3.59
CA GLN A 39 -22.58 6.93 -4.09
C GLN A 39 -21.08 7.25 -4.22
N HIS A 40 -20.27 6.92 -3.22
CA HIS A 40 -18.82 7.09 -3.25
C HIS A 40 -18.21 6.29 -4.41
N LEU A 41 -18.54 5.01 -4.53
CA LEU A 41 -18.04 4.17 -5.62
C LEU A 41 -18.43 4.71 -7.01
N GLN A 42 -19.64 5.26 -7.16
CA GLN A 42 -20.05 5.90 -8.41
C GLN A 42 -19.20 7.15 -8.71
N GLN A 43 -18.93 7.99 -7.71
CA GLN A 43 -18.10 9.17 -7.89
C GLN A 43 -16.67 8.81 -8.29
N ILE A 44 -16.04 7.88 -7.58
CA ILE A 44 -14.66 7.49 -7.88
C ILE A 44 -14.54 6.66 -9.17
N SER A 45 -15.60 5.97 -9.60
CA SER A 45 -15.60 5.24 -10.88
C SER A 45 -15.48 6.17 -12.09
N ALA A 46 -15.89 7.43 -11.95
CA ALA A 46 -15.73 8.43 -13.00
C ALA A 46 -14.29 8.93 -13.16
N ILE A 47 -13.43 8.68 -12.17
CA ILE A 47 -12.02 9.08 -12.22
C ILE A 47 -11.26 8.08 -13.09
N GLN A 48 -10.87 8.51 -14.28
CA GLN A 48 -10.11 7.68 -15.23
C GLN A 48 -8.66 8.12 -15.37
N GLN A 49 -8.30 9.24 -14.78
CA GLN A 49 -6.94 9.80 -14.85
C GLN A 49 -6.56 10.34 -13.48
N PHE A 50 -5.34 10.06 -13.07
CA PHE A 50 -4.77 10.65 -11.86
C PHE A 50 -3.25 10.79 -11.96
N SER A 51 -2.70 11.60 -11.08
CA SER A 51 -1.25 11.71 -10.89
C SER A 51 -0.94 11.61 -9.39
N ILE A 52 0.00 10.74 -9.06
CA ILE A 52 0.48 10.55 -7.68
C ILE A 52 1.96 10.89 -7.63
N LYS A 53 2.34 11.66 -6.61
CA LYS A 53 3.74 11.87 -6.23
C LYS A 53 3.88 11.62 -4.75
N GLY A 54 4.79 10.71 -4.38
CA GLY A 54 4.93 10.33 -2.98
C GLY A 54 6.15 9.45 -2.72
N ARG A 55 6.09 8.71 -1.64
CA ARG A 55 7.09 7.71 -1.27
C ARG A 55 6.44 6.33 -1.28
N ILE A 56 7.21 5.35 -1.75
CA ILE A 56 6.82 3.95 -1.74
C ILE A 56 7.81 3.15 -0.90
N GLY A 57 7.29 2.23 -0.10
CA GLY A 57 8.05 1.18 0.57
C GLY A 57 7.52 -0.17 0.12
N VAL A 58 8.41 -1.02 -0.35
CA VAL A 58 8.10 -2.40 -0.76
C VAL A 58 8.97 -3.35 0.03
N GLN A 59 8.39 -4.41 0.55
CA GLN A 59 9.11 -5.50 1.19
C GLN A 59 8.63 -6.84 0.64
N SER A 60 9.55 -7.64 0.12
CA SER A 60 9.26 -8.94 -0.46
C SER A 60 10.45 -9.88 -0.23
N GLU A 61 10.21 -11.04 0.41
CA GLU A 61 11.14 -12.17 0.56
C GLU A 61 12.60 -11.77 0.89
N GLY A 62 12.79 -10.88 1.87
CA GLY A 62 14.11 -10.43 2.32
C GLY A 62 14.74 -9.33 1.46
N LYS A 63 14.05 -8.86 0.43
CA LYS A 63 14.43 -7.68 -0.34
C LYS A 63 13.44 -6.54 -0.07
N GLY A 64 13.93 -5.32 0.00
CA GLY A 64 13.11 -4.14 0.21
C GLY A 64 13.56 -3.00 -0.70
N PHE A 65 12.61 -2.17 -1.10
CA PHE A 65 12.85 -0.91 -1.76
C PHE A 65 12.13 0.20 -1.00
N SER A 66 12.80 1.32 -0.79
CA SER A 66 12.18 2.54 -0.26
C SER A 66 12.67 3.71 -1.08
N GLY A 67 11.75 4.53 -1.57
CA GLY A 67 12.14 5.63 -2.43
C GLY A 67 11.00 6.54 -2.82
N GLY A 68 11.27 7.46 -3.75
CA GLY A 68 10.27 8.31 -4.36
C GLY A 68 9.50 7.59 -5.45
N LEU A 69 8.25 7.98 -5.63
CA LEU A 69 7.38 7.53 -6.71
C LEU A 69 6.74 8.75 -7.37
N THR A 70 6.73 8.77 -8.69
CA THR A 70 5.77 9.54 -9.48
C THR A 70 5.01 8.60 -10.38
N TRP A 71 3.71 8.74 -10.45
CA TRP A 71 2.85 7.91 -11.27
C TRP A 71 1.79 8.75 -11.94
N GLN A 72 1.72 8.67 -13.24
CA GLN A 72 0.64 9.21 -14.05
C GLN A 72 -0.13 8.03 -14.63
N HIS A 73 -1.42 8.02 -14.41
CA HIS A 73 -2.34 6.99 -14.87
C HIS A 73 -3.42 7.60 -15.73
N ASP A 74 -3.72 6.99 -16.83
CA ASP A 74 -4.95 7.18 -17.61
C ASP A 74 -5.58 5.82 -17.93
N SER A 75 -6.73 5.83 -18.62
CA SER A 75 -7.49 4.61 -18.92
C SER A 75 -6.68 3.54 -19.69
N LEU A 76 -5.62 3.92 -20.40
CA LEU A 76 -4.86 3.05 -21.28
C LEU A 76 -3.39 2.95 -20.88
N ASN A 77 -2.87 3.96 -20.21
CA ASN A 77 -1.43 4.12 -20.01
C ASN A 77 -1.09 4.33 -18.54
N ASP A 78 0.08 3.83 -18.19
CA ASP A 78 0.73 4.11 -16.92
C ASP A 78 2.17 4.59 -17.19
N ASP A 79 2.56 5.70 -16.59
CA ASP A 79 3.94 6.20 -16.57
C ASP A 79 4.39 6.33 -15.11
N ILE A 80 5.33 5.47 -14.71
CA ILE A 80 5.79 5.37 -13.33
C ILE A 80 7.29 5.60 -13.30
N SER A 81 7.74 6.53 -12.47
CA SER A 81 9.16 6.72 -12.18
C SER A 81 9.46 6.45 -10.72
N LEU A 82 10.48 5.64 -10.49
CA LEU A 82 10.99 5.27 -9.17
C LEU A 82 12.31 5.97 -8.92
N TYR A 83 12.47 6.54 -7.74
CA TYR A 83 13.65 7.28 -7.34
C TYR A 83 14.25 6.71 -6.06
N SER A 84 15.56 6.67 -5.98
CA SER A 84 16.25 6.34 -4.75
C SER A 84 15.99 7.41 -3.66
N PRO A 85 16.28 7.13 -2.38
CA PRO A 85 16.18 8.13 -1.31
C PRO A 85 16.99 9.40 -1.56
N LEU A 86 18.08 9.29 -2.36
CA LEU A 86 18.95 10.39 -2.75
C LEU A 86 18.47 11.13 -4.01
N GLY A 87 17.33 10.74 -4.59
CA GLY A 87 16.71 11.41 -5.73
C GLY A 87 17.15 10.88 -7.11
N GLY A 88 18.11 9.95 -7.18
CA GLY A 88 18.49 9.31 -8.44
C GLY A 88 17.38 8.41 -8.96
N GLN A 89 17.08 8.46 -10.27
CA GLN A 89 16.11 7.56 -10.89
C GLN A 89 16.63 6.13 -10.89
N VAL A 90 15.82 5.21 -10.36
CA VAL A 90 16.11 3.78 -10.26
C VAL A 90 15.49 3.02 -11.42
N ALA A 91 14.27 3.39 -11.80
CA ALA A 91 13.57 2.82 -12.92
C ALA A 91 12.49 3.76 -13.45
N SER A 92 12.19 3.63 -14.73
CA SER A 92 11.00 4.19 -15.39
C SER A 92 10.21 3.06 -16.02
N ILE A 93 8.91 3.00 -15.75
CA ILE A 93 8.02 1.96 -16.26
C ILE A 93 6.93 2.65 -17.08
N LYS A 94 6.78 2.24 -18.33
CA LYS A 94 5.71 2.70 -19.22
C LYS A 94 4.88 1.52 -19.64
N LYS A 95 3.59 1.58 -19.37
CA LYS A 95 2.62 0.57 -19.79
C LYS A 95 1.62 1.20 -20.76
N ASN A 96 1.33 0.50 -21.82
CA ASN A 96 0.23 0.76 -22.74
C ASN A 96 -0.53 -0.55 -22.99
N PRO A 97 -1.62 -0.56 -23.79
CA PRO A 97 -2.39 -1.77 -24.06
C PRO A 97 -1.60 -2.90 -24.72
N GLU A 98 -0.49 -2.60 -25.38
CA GLU A 98 0.27 -3.59 -26.16
C GLU A 98 1.42 -4.20 -25.36
N LYS A 99 2.09 -3.40 -24.53
CA LYS A 99 3.32 -3.81 -23.84
C LYS A 99 3.62 -2.97 -22.61
N VAL A 100 4.51 -3.51 -21.82
CA VAL A 100 5.17 -2.79 -20.73
C VAL A 100 6.65 -2.67 -21.04
N THR A 101 7.22 -1.50 -20.83
CA THR A 101 8.66 -1.24 -20.97
C THR A 101 9.19 -0.71 -19.65
N LEU A 102 10.31 -1.24 -19.20
CA LEU A 102 11.06 -0.74 -18.05
C LEU A 102 12.43 -0.31 -18.51
N GLU A 103 12.79 0.93 -18.19
CA GLU A 103 14.15 1.44 -18.30
C GLU A 103 14.76 1.48 -16.89
N ASP A 104 15.89 0.80 -16.69
CA ASP A 104 16.62 0.80 -15.42
C ASP A 104 17.48 2.07 -15.26
N GLY A 105 18.02 2.28 -14.04
CA GLY A 105 18.88 3.42 -13.75
C GLY A 105 20.20 3.47 -14.54
N LYS A 106 20.49 2.47 -15.36
CA LYS A 106 21.66 2.40 -16.27
C LYS A 106 21.27 2.66 -17.73
N GLY A 107 19.98 2.88 -18.03
CA GLY A 107 19.46 3.10 -19.38
C GLY A 107 19.18 1.82 -20.16
N ASN A 108 19.19 0.64 -19.52
CA ASN A 108 18.80 -0.59 -20.20
C ASN A 108 17.27 -0.65 -20.32
N ASN A 109 16.78 -0.94 -21.51
CA ASN A 109 15.35 -1.06 -21.79
C ASN A 109 14.96 -2.54 -21.94
N ILE A 110 13.97 -2.96 -21.13
CA ILE A 110 13.43 -4.31 -21.11
C ILE A 110 11.92 -4.21 -21.32
N SER A 111 11.35 -5.09 -22.14
CA SER A 111 9.90 -5.12 -22.39
C SER A 111 9.33 -6.48 -22.04
N ALA A 112 8.08 -6.48 -21.58
CA ALA A 112 7.31 -7.67 -21.29
C ALA A 112 5.82 -7.44 -21.57
N ILE A 113 5.02 -8.50 -21.40
CA ILE A 113 3.57 -8.41 -21.53
C ILE A 113 2.93 -7.88 -20.24
N ASP A 114 3.51 -8.19 -19.08
CA ASP A 114 2.98 -7.79 -17.77
C ASP A 114 4.04 -7.11 -16.89
N VAL A 115 3.54 -6.20 -16.03
CA VAL A 115 4.37 -5.39 -15.13
C VAL A 115 4.97 -6.21 -14.01
N GLU A 116 4.21 -7.15 -13.47
CA GLU A 116 4.57 -7.95 -12.32
C GLU A 116 5.81 -8.80 -12.60
N THR A 117 5.80 -9.50 -13.73
CA THR A 117 6.95 -10.32 -14.16
C THR A 117 8.15 -9.45 -14.50
N LEU A 118 7.93 -8.32 -15.18
CA LEU A 118 9.00 -7.41 -15.56
C LEU A 118 9.71 -6.82 -14.34
N THR A 119 8.95 -6.34 -13.37
CA THR A 119 9.52 -5.76 -12.14
C THR A 119 10.14 -6.81 -11.23
N GLN A 120 9.57 -8.03 -11.17
CA GLN A 120 10.15 -9.14 -10.43
C GLN A 120 11.55 -9.50 -10.96
N THR A 121 11.70 -9.58 -12.28
CA THR A 121 12.97 -9.97 -12.90
C THR A 121 14.02 -8.85 -12.86
N THR A 122 13.60 -7.60 -12.99
CA THR A 122 14.51 -6.46 -13.11
C THR A 122 14.81 -5.79 -11.75
N LEU A 123 13.78 -5.63 -10.92
CA LEU A 123 13.90 -4.92 -9.62
C LEU A 123 13.95 -5.89 -8.43
N GLY A 124 13.58 -7.15 -8.63
CA GLY A 124 13.58 -8.19 -7.61
C GLY A 124 12.31 -8.22 -6.75
N TRP A 125 11.27 -7.47 -7.10
CA TRP A 125 9.96 -7.48 -6.45
C TRP A 125 8.84 -7.19 -7.47
N ARG A 126 7.63 -7.62 -7.17
CA ARG A 126 6.47 -7.46 -8.04
C ARG A 126 5.76 -6.13 -7.78
N LEU A 127 5.44 -5.40 -8.83
CA LEU A 127 4.58 -4.22 -8.76
C LEU A 127 3.17 -4.61 -9.23
N PRO A 128 2.18 -4.79 -8.34
CA PRO A 128 0.82 -5.19 -8.71
C PRO A 128 0.02 -3.98 -9.24
N LEU A 129 0.40 -3.49 -10.41
CA LEU A 129 -0.03 -2.19 -10.93
C LEU A 129 -1.55 -2.10 -11.09
N THR A 130 -2.20 -3.16 -11.55
CA THR A 130 -3.66 -3.19 -11.73
C THR A 130 -4.40 -2.98 -10.41
N GLY A 131 -4.02 -3.71 -9.36
CA GLY A 131 -4.60 -3.53 -8.02
C GLY A 131 -4.26 -2.19 -7.40
N LEU A 132 -3.04 -1.69 -7.62
CA LEU A 132 -2.59 -0.40 -7.10
C LEU A 132 -3.41 0.77 -7.65
N ALA A 133 -3.82 0.76 -8.92
CA ALA A 133 -4.65 1.79 -9.49
C ALA A 133 -6.00 1.89 -8.77
N ASP A 134 -6.64 0.75 -8.52
CA ASP A 134 -7.89 0.71 -7.76
C ASP A 134 -7.71 1.16 -6.31
N TRP A 135 -6.70 0.63 -5.61
CA TRP A 135 -6.43 1.00 -4.22
C TRP A 135 -6.07 2.48 -4.06
N SER A 136 -5.35 3.06 -5.02
CA SER A 136 -5.02 4.50 -5.01
C SER A 136 -6.23 5.40 -5.07
N LEU A 137 -7.34 4.90 -5.61
CA LEU A 137 -8.62 5.59 -5.68
C LEU A 137 -9.61 5.14 -4.59
N GLY A 138 -9.20 4.28 -3.64
CA GLY A 138 -10.12 3.73 -2.64
C GLY A 138 -11.19 2.81 -3.24
N ARG A 139 -10.90 2.16 -4.37
CA ARG A 139 -11.77 1.16 -4.97
C ARG A 139 -11.32 -0.25 -4.59
N PRO A 140 -12.27 -1.17 -4.37
CA PRO A 140 -11.94 -2.59 -4.26
C PRO A 140 -11.28 -3.06 -5.58
N ALA A 141 -10.11 -3.68 -5.48
CA ALA A 141 -9.51 -4.30 -6.66
C ALA A 141 -10.35 -5.51 -7.11
N SER A 142 -10.26 -5.84 -8.40
CA SER A 142 -10.96 -7.00 -8.99
C SER A 142 -10.46 -8.37 -8.50
N SER A 143 -9.38 -8.41 -7.73
CA SER A 143 -8.89 -9.61 -7.03
C SER A 143 -9.83 -10.01 -5.90
N ALA A 144 -9.78 -11.29 -5.49
CA ALA A 144 -10.60 -11.81 -4.40
C ALA A 144 -10.40 -10.98 -3.11
N ILE A 145 -11.46 -10.29 -2.69
CA ILE A 145 -11.48 -9.48 -1.48
C ILE A 145 -11.74 -10.41 -0.31
N GLN A 146 -10.81 -10.49 0.63
CA GLN A 146 -10.98 -11.29 1.85
C GLN A 146 -11.84 -10.58 2.89
N ALA A 147 -11.69 -9.26 3.02
CA ALA A 147 -12.49 -8.42 3.89
C ALA A 147 -12.39 -6.95 3.41
N SER A 148 -13.46 -6.20 3.59
CA SER A 148 -13.47 -4.75 3.40
C SER A 148 -14.17 -4.09 4.58
N THR A 149 -13.65 -2.95 5.04
CA THR A 149 -14.27 -2.14 6.09
C THR A 149 -14.49 -0.74 5.52
N TRP A 150 -15.67 -0.21 5.74
CA TRP A 150 -16.08 1.09 5.22
C TRP A 150 -16.34 2.03 6.40
N ASP A 151 -15.95 3.29 6.25
CA ASP A 151 -16.23 4.31 7.26
C ASP A 151 -17.70 4.80 7.19
N GLU A 152 -18.08 5.69 8.10
CA GLU A 152 -19.43 6.26 8.16
C GLU A 152 -19.77 7.11 6.94
N GLN A 153 -18.78 7.56 6.18
CA GLN A 153 -18.90 8.34 4.95
C GLN A 153 -18.91 7.47 3.70
N GLY A 154 -18.73 6.15 3.85
CA GLY A 154 -18.72 5.18 2.76
C GLY A 154 -17.38 5.09 2.02
N HIS A 155 -16.28 5.46 2.64
CA HIS A 155 -14.94 5.25 2.10
C HIS A 155 -14.36 3.90 2.54
N LEU A 156 -13.54 3.27 1.67
CA LEU A 156 -12.83 2.02 1.94
C LEU A 156 -11.65 2.25 2.87
#